data_0959aa706923b8493342278d2e9b4d5a
#
_entry.id   0959aa706923b8493342278d2e9b4d5a
#
_cell.length_a   1.000
_cell.length_b   1.000
_cell.length_c   1.000
_cell.angle_alpha   90.00
_cell.angle_beta   90.00
_cell.angle_gamma   90.00
#
_symmetry.space_group_name_H-M   'P 1'
#
loop_
_entity.id
_entity.type
_entity.pdbx_description
1 polymer ?
#
loop_
_entity_poly.entity_id
_entity_poly.type
_entity_poly.pdbx_seq_one_letter_code
_entity_poly.pdbx_strand_id
1 'polypeptide(L)'
;MPTNSEGLELRRRRMAKSPPILRGGFRPFFLGAAAWAISALAAWLTVLFGFVSFDLLDNPLAWHRHEMLFGFVGAAIAGFVLTAVPNWTGRLPIAGGPLAALFAVWLSGRLLPFVSPDNNPMLILVDGGFYLLLAFLLAREIIQSRNRNLPVVAIVLLFGAAGILDRLEMAGSLDSSLGWRAGLSLVVLLIAIIGGRIIPSFTRNWLSSIGARERLSTQPRTLDKVIIALTAAALLAWLSAPFSLLSAV
;
A
#
# COMPACT_ATOMS: atom_id res chain seq x y z
N MET A 1 13.83 -19.37 21.72
CA MET A 1 12.97 -18.24 21.36
C MET A 1 12.61 -17.52 22.64
N PRO A 2 12.62 -16.18 22.71
CA PRO A 2 12.21 -15.47 23.92
C PRO A 2 10.77 -15.87 24.29
N THR A 3 10.48 -15.94 25.58
CA THR A 3 9.14 -16.17 26.08
C THR A 3 8.21 -15.03 25.62
N ASN A 4 6.90 -15.26 25.61
CA ASN A 4 5.95 -14.25 25.16
C ASN A 4 6.06 -12.92 25.95
N SER A 5 6.43 -13.00 27.22
CA SER A 5 6.68 -11.86 28.11
C SER A 5 7.96 -11.09 27.78
N GLU A 6 9.06 -11.81 27.52
CA GLU A 6 10.35 -11.20 27.12
C GLU A 6 10.25 -10.50 25.78
N GLY A 7 9.53 -11.10 24.81
CA GLY A 7 9.26 -10.50 23.51
C GLY A 7 8.48 -9.19 23.62
N LEU A 8 7.46 -9.14 24.48
CA LEU A 8 6.68 -7.94 24.74
C LEU A 8 7.49 -6.83 25.42
N GLU A 9 8.39 -7.20 26.34
CA GLU A 9 9.23 -6.23 27.03
C GLU A 9 10.29 -5.62 26.11
N LEU A 10 10.95 -6.42 25.26
CA LEU A 10 11.84 -5.93 24.22
C LEU A 10 11.14 -4.99 23.25
N ARG A 11 9.90 -5.30 22.86
CA ARG A 11 9.06 -4.44 22.02
C ARG A 11 8.80 -3.09 22.71
N ARG A 12 8.40 -3.09 23.97
CA ARG A 12 8.15 -1.88 24.77
C ARG A 12 9.41 -1.02 24.88
N ARG A 13 10.56 -1.62 25.19
CA ARG A 13 11.84 -0.91 25.29
C ARG A 13 12.27 -0.26 23.97
N ARG A 14 12.12 -0.96 22.83
CA ARG A 14 12.43 -0.40 21.52
C ARG A 14 11.51 0.77 21.17
N MET A 15 10.21 0.62 21.42
CA MET A 15 9.23 1.68 21.17
C MET A 15 9.46 2.88 22.10
N ALA A 16 9.81 2.67 23.36
CA ALA A 16 10.07 3.77 24.30
C ALA A 16 11.30 4.61 23.92
N LYS A 17 12.34 3.99 23.34
CA LYS A 17 13.56 4.69 22.89
C LYS A 17 13.38 5.46 21.58
N SER A 18 12.31 5.22 20.82
CA SER A 18 12.07 5.89 19.55
C SER A 18 11.18 7.13 19.74
N PRO A 19 11.36 8.18 18.92
CA PRO A 19 10.42 9.30 18.87
C PRO A 19 8.99 8.81 18.66
N PRO A 20 7.96 9.47 19.23
CA PRO A 20 6.56 9.01 19.14
C PRO A 20 6.08 8.69 17.73
N ILE A 21 6.47 9.51 16.74
CA ILE A 21 6.10 9.33 15.33
C ILE A 21 6.71 8.05 14.73
N LEU A 22 7.86 7.58 15.22
CA LEU A 22 8.58 6.41 14.72
C LEU A 22 8.36 5.14 15.57
N ARG A 23 7.36 5.13 16.45
CA ARG A 23 7.06 3.96 17.30
C ARG A 23 6.23 2.88 16.62
N GLY A 24 5.66 3.16 15.44
CA GLY A 24 4.87 2.20 14.67
C GLY A 24 4.64 2.70 13.25
N GLY A 25 4.63 1.78 12.29
CA GLY A 25 4.58 2.09 10.86
C GLY A 25 3.39 2.96 10.45
N PHE A 26 2.22 2.74 11.05
CA PHE A 26 1.03 3.53 10.73
C PHE A 26 1.20 5.04 10.97
N ARG A 27 2.00 5.44 11.97
CA ARG A 27 2.10 6.84 12.38
C ARG A 27 2.71 7.73 11.30
N PRO A 28 3.95 7.49 10.82
CA PRO A 28 4.52 8.32 9.77
C PRO A 28 3.79 8.12 8.44
N PHE A 29 3.40 6.88 8.11
CA PHE A 29 2.83 6.60 6.80
C PHE A 29 1.38 7.08 6.64
N PHE A 30 0.51 6.96 7.65
CA PHE A 30 -0.86 7.50 7.54
C PHE A 30 -0.86 9.02 7.61
N LEU A 31 0.01 9.62 8.44
CA LEU A 31 0.16 11.08 8.46
C LEU A 31 0.73 11.58 7.13
N GLY A 32 1.77 10.94 6.63
CA GLY A 32 2.38 11.25 5.33
C GLY A 32 1.39 11.06 4.17
N ALA A 33 0.63 9.97 4.17
CA ALA A 33 -0.42 9.72 3.18
C ALA A 33 -1.46 10.84 3.17
N ALA A 34 -2.01 11.22 4.33
CA ALA A 34 -3.02 12.28 4.43
C ALA A 34 -2.45 13.64 3.99
N ALA A 35 -1.26 14.00 4.46
CA ALA A 35 -0.58 15.22 4.05
C ALA A 35 -0.31 15.25 2.54
N TRP A 36 0.16 14.11 1.99
CA TRP A 36 0.45 14.01 0.57
C TRP A 36 -0.81 14.06 -0.29
N ALA A 37 -1.91 13.42 0.11
CA ALA A 37 -3.18 13.48 -0.62
C ALA A 37 -3.66 14.94 -0.77
N ILE A 38 -3.59 15.74 0.30
CA ILE A 38 -3.95 17.16 0.26
C ILE A 38 -2.98 17.94 -0.62
N SER A 39 -1.67 17.76 -0.43
CA SER A 39 -0.63 18.53 -1.14
C SER A 39 -0.63 18.22 -2.64
N ALA A 40 -0.73 16.94 -3.03
CA ALA A 40 -0.73 16.52 -4.43
C ALA A 40 -2.02 16.96 -5.14
N LEU A 41 -3.18 16.90 -4.46
CA LEU A 41 -4.42 17.45 -5.02
C LEU A 41 -4.32 18.96 -5.21
N ALA A 42 -3.83 19.68 -4.21
CA ALA A 42 -3.66 21.14 -4.30
C ALA A 42 -2.68 21.51 -5.43
N ALA A 43 -1.53 20.84 -5.53
CA ALA A 43 -0.56 21.06 -6.60
C ALA A 43 -1.18 20.81 -7.99
N TRP A 44 -1.91 19.70 -8.15
CA TRP A 44 -2.59 19.40 -9.41
C TRP A 44 -3.65 20.45 -9.77
N LEU A 45 -4.46 20.92 -8.81
CA LEU A 45 -5.46 21.95 -9.03
C LEU A 45 -4.81 23.30 -9.42
N THR A 46 -3.67 23.67 -8.83
CA THR A 46 -2.97 24.92 -9.20
C THR A 46 -2.50 24.89 -10.66
N VAL A 47 -2.06 23.73 -11.16
CA VAL A 47 -1.71 23.53 -12.56
C VAL A 47 -2.97 23.52 -13.44
N LEU A 48 -4.00 22.79 -13.05
CA LEU A 48 -5.26 22.66 -13.82
C LEU A 48 -5.93 24.03 -14.06
N PHE A 49 -5.89 24.92 -13.05
CA PHE A 49 -6.45 26.28 -13.16
C PHE A 49 -5.48 27.30 -13.75
N GLY A 50 -4.28 26.88 -14.17
CA GLY A 50 -3.30 27.75 -14.80
C GLY A 50 -2.62 28.75 -13.87
N PHE A 51 -2.68 28.55 -12.53
CA PHE A 51 -1.98 29.42 -11.57
C PHE A 51 -0.47 29.20 -11.58
N VAL A 52 -0.02 27.99 -11.91
CA VAL A 52 1.39 27.59 -11.98
C VAL A 52 1.59 26.67 -13.19
N SER A 53 2.69 26.87 -13.94
CA SER A 53 3.17 25.89 -14.91
C SER A 53 4.29 25.06 -14.27
N PHE A 54 4.16 23.75 -14.29
CA PHE A 54 5.25 22.84 -13.96
C PHE A 54 5.82 22.27 -15.27
N ASP A 55 6.81 22.96 -15.83
CA ASP A 55 7.44 22.56 -17.11
C ASP A 55 8.16 21.21 -17.05
N LEU A 56 8.35 20.67 -15.84
CA LEU A 56 8.93 19.34 -15.60
C LEU A 56 7.91 18.20 -15.66
N LEU A 57 6.60 18.52 -15.64
CA LEU A 57 5.52 17.53 -15.71
C LEU A 57 4.89 17.57 -17.11
N ASP A 58 5.25 16.63 -17.96
CA ASP A 58 4.71 16.53 -19.32
C ASP A 58 3.20 16.27 -19.31
N ASN A 59 2.70 15.52 -18.30
CA ASN A 59 1.28 15.23 -18.15
C ASN A 59 0.83 15.35 -16.68
N PRO A 60 0.31 16.52 -16.27
CA PRO A 60 -0.13 16.76 -14.89
C PRO A 60 -1.24 15.82 -14.40
N LEU A 61 -2.11 15.34 -15.29
CA LEU A 61 -3.17 14.39 -14.94
C LEU A 61 -2.58 13.00 -14.64
N ALA A 62 -1.63 12.55 -15.47
CA ALA A 62 -0.95 11.27 -15.24
C ALA A 62 -0.14 11.33 -13.94
N TRP A 63 0.56 12.44 -13.67
CA TRP A 63 1.25 12.67 -12.41
C TRP A 63 0.29 12.61 -11.22
N HIS A 64 -0.83 13.34 -11.25
CA HIS A 64 -1.82 13.32 -10.16
C HIS A 64 -2.36 11.91 -9.92
N ARG A 65 -2.71 11.17 -10.97
CA ARG A 65 -3.16 9.78 -10.90
C ARG A 65 -2.10 8.88 -10.24
N HIS A 66 -0.84 9.01 -10.66
CA HIS A 66 0.28 8.26 -10.09
C HIS A 66 0.44 8.57 -8.58
N GLU A 67 0.42 9.85 -8.22
CA GLU A 67 0.62 10.27 -6.84
C GLU A 67 -0.54 9.87 -5.93
N MET A 68 -1.78 9.86 -6.43
CA MET A 68 -2.91 9.36 -5.65
C MET A 68 -2.83 7.85 -5.46
N LEU A 69 -2.46 7.10 -6.49
CA LEU A 69 -2.45 5.63 -6.43
C LEU A 69 -1.18 5.11 -5.74
N PHE A 70 -0.01 5.46 -6.24
CA PHE A 70 1.25 4.91 -5.74
C PHE A 70 1.87 5.75 -4.61
N GLY A 71 1.61 7.04 -4.59
CA GLY A 71 2.02 7.92 -3.49
C GLY A 71 1.13 7.75 -2.25
N PHE A 72 -0.10 8.21 -2.32
CA PHE A 72 -1.03 8.24 -1.20
C PHE A 72 -1.48 6.84 -0.77
N VAL A 73 -2.12 6.07 -1.69
CA VAL A 73 -2.60 4.71 -1.34
C VAL A 73 -1.43 3.79 -1.02
N GLY A 74 -0.28 3.94 -1.71
CA GLY A 74 0.94 3.21 -1.40
C GLY A 74 1.44 3.43 0.04
N ALA A 75 1.43 4.67 0.53
CA ALA A 75 1.75 4.97 1.93
C ALA A 75 0.71 4.38 2.89
N ALA A 76 -0.58 4.44 2.55
CA ALA A 76 -1.63 3.81 3.36
C ALA A 76 -1.44 2.29 3.46
N ILE A 77 -1.10 1.61 2.35
CA ILE A 77 -0.75 0.19 2.33
C ILE A 77 0.46 -0.06 3.24
N ALA A 78 1.54 0.73 3.11
CA ALA A 78 2.73 0.58 3.94
C ALA A 78 2.43 0.73 5.43
N GLY A 79 1.70 1.78 5.82
CA GLY A 79 1.27 1.99 7.21
C GLY A 79 0.46 0.83 7.76
N PHE A 80 -0.45 0.30 6.94
CA PHE A 80 -1.26 -0.86 7.28
C PHE A 80 -0.42 -2.13 7.46
N VAL A 81 0.37 -2.53 6.47
CA VAL A 81 1.11 -3.81 6.52
C VAL A 81 2.21 -3.79 7.59
N LEU A 82 2.88 -2.66 7.81
CA LEU A 82 3.86 -2.49 8.88
C LEU A 82 3.25 -2.60 10.29
N THR A 83 1.94 -2.40 10.42
CA THR A 83 1.19 -2.57 11.66
C THR A 83 0.59 -3.96 11.79
N ALA A 84 0.10 -4.52 10.69
CA ALA A 84 -0.55 -5.82 10.65
C ALA A 84 0.44 -6.98 10.80
N VAL A 85 1.60 -6.92 10.12
CA VAL A 85 2.59 -8.00 10.13
C VAL A 85 3.11 -8.33 11.54
N PRO A 86 3.49 -7.38 12.41
CA PRO A 86 3.80 -7.67 13.80
C PRO A 86 2.70 -8.42 14.56
N ASN A 87 1.43 -8.07 14.31
CA ASN A 87 0.30 -8.75 14.94
C ASN A 87 0.13 -10.19 14.43
N TRP A 88 0.38 -10.43 13.13
CA TRP A 88 0.27 -11.77 12.52
C TRP A 88 1.43 -12.69 12.90
N THR A 89 2.62 -12.12 13.07
CA THR A 89 3.86 -12.88 13.27
C THR A 89 4.28 -12.99 14.73
N GLY A 90 3.72 -12.16 15.61
CA GLY A 90 4.17 -12.02 17.00
C GLY A 90 5.56 -11.38 17.14
N ARG A 91 6.14 -10.86 16.05
CA ARG A 91 7.49 -10.29 16.02
C ARG A 91 7.48 -8.80 16.38
N LEU A 92 8.68 -8.25 16.64
CA LEU A 92 8.83 -6.83 16.95
C LEU A 92 8.49 -5.96 15.75
N PRO A 93 7.80 -4.81 15.95
CA PRO A 93 7.52 -3.87 14.87
C PRO A 93 8.82 -3.20 14.38
N ILE A 94 8.82 -2.81 13.12
CA ILE A 94 9.82 -1.91 12.57
C ILE A 94 9.56 -0.53 13.18
N ALA A 95 10.58 0.03 13.86
CA ALA A 95 10.49 1.30 14.58
C ALA A 95 11.84 2.02 14.57
N GLY A 96 11.86 3.33 14.89
CA GLY A 96 13.07 4.14 14.95
C GLY A 96 13.73 4.36 13.59
N GLY A 97 15.06 4.29 13.54
CA GLY A 97 15.86 4.57 12.35
C GLY A 97 15.45 3.80 11.08
N PRO A 98 15.25 2.47 11.12
CA PRO A 98 14.78 1.72 9.95
C PRO A 98 13.43 2.20 9.41
N LEU A 99 12.49 2.58 10.28
CA LEU A 99 11.21 3.14 9.88
C LEU A 99 11.37 4.53 9.28
N ALA A 100 12.22 5.36 9.87
CA ALA A 100 12.53 6.69 9.34
C ALA A 100 13.18 6.60 7.95
N ALA A 101 14.13 5.68 7.75
CA ALA A 101 14.77 5.46 6.45
C ALA A 101 13.75 5.02 5.38
N LEU A 102 12.87 4.07 5.71
CA LEU A 102 11.82 3.63 4.79
C LEU A 102 10.86 4.79 4.42
N PHE A 103 10.48 5.60 5.41
CA PHE A 103 9.64 6.79 5.18
C PHE A 103 10.36 7.84 4.33
N ALA A 104 11.66 8.06 4.56
CA ALA A 104 12.46 8.98 3.77
C ALA A 104 12.57 8.56 2.29
N VAL A 105 12.72 7.25 2.00
CA VAL A 105 12.70 6.72 0.63
C VAL A 105 11.34 6.99 -0.02
N TRP A 106 10.23 6.73 0.68
CA TRP A 106 8.90 7.07 0.17
C TRP A 106 8.77 8.57 -0.12
N LEU A 107 9.16 9.43 0.82
CA LEU A 107 9.05 10.88 0.70
C LEU A 107 9.91 11.42 -0.44
N SER A 108 11.12 10.88 -0.65
CA SER A 108 11.98 11.31 -1.75
C SER A 108 11.37 11.03 -3.12
N GLY A 109 10.62 9.93 -3.29
CA GLY A 109 9.86 9.68 -4.51
C GLY A 109 8.73 10.70 -4.76
N ARG A 110 8.23 11.31 -3.70
CA ARG A 110 7.18 12.36 -3.79
C ARG A 110 7.76 13.74 -4.16
N LEU A 111 8.96 14.03 -3.67
CA LEU A 111 9.58 15.34 -3.87
C LEU A 111 10.42 15.42 -5.15
N LEU A 112 10.99 14.31 -5.58
CA LEU A 112 11.88 14.25 -6.74
C LEU A 112 11.24 14.73 -8.06
N PRO A 113 9.95 14.45 -8.37
CA PRO A 113 9.30 14.95 -9.59
C PRO A 113 9.27 16.47 -9.73
N PHE A 114 9.34 17.22 -8.62
CA PHE A 114 9.36 18.69 -8.66
C PHE A 114 10.71 19.30 -9.03
N VAL A 115 11.77 18.49 -9.09
CA VAL A 115 13.14 18.94 -9.38
C VAL A 115 13.80 18.11 -10.50
N SER A 116 13.05 17.19 -11.11
CA SER A 116 13.56 16.25 -12.08
C SER A 116 12.49 15.90 -13.12
N PRO A 117 12.81 15.85 -14.41
CA PRO A 117 11.84 15.51 -15.47
C PRO A 117 11.35 14.07 -15.34
N ASP A 118 10.15 13.79 -15.87
CA ASP A 118 9.47 12.49 -15.74
C ASP A 118 10.25 11.31 -16.33
N ASN A 119 11.13 11.55 -17.31
CA ASN A 119 11.98 10.53 -17.93
C ASN A 119 13.26 10.20 -17.13
N ASN A 120 13.45 10.80 -15.95
CA ASN A 120 14.63 10.50 -15.13
C ASN A 120 14.53 9.10 -14.50
N PRO A 121 15.47 8.18 -14.78
CA PRO A 121 15.44 6.82 -14.23
C PRO A 121 15.53 6.76 -12.70
N MET A 122 15.99 7.84 -12.05
CA MET A 122 16.01 7.93 -10.59
C MET A 122 14.59 7.90 -9.99
N LEU A 123 13.58 8.42 -10.69
CA LEU A 123 12.17 8.32 -10.26
C LEU A 123 11.72 6.86 -10.17
N ILE A 124 12.04 6.06 -11.19
CA ILE A 124 11.73 4.63 -11.22
C ILE A 124 12.47 3.90 -10.10
N LEU A 125 13.76 4.23 -9.90
CA LEU A 125 14.58 3.60 -8.87
C LEU A 125 14.05 3.89 -7.46
N VAL A 126 13.65 5.11 -7.18
CA VAL A 126 13.17 5.52 -5.85
C VAL A 126 11.78 4.95 -5.58
N ASP A 127 10.85 5.07 -6.52
CA ASP A 127 9.50 4.53 -6.37
C ASP A 127 9.51 2.99 -6.27
N GLY A 128 10.17 2.32 -7.21
CA GLY A 128 10.31 0.85 -7.19
C GLY A 128 11.10 0.37 -5.98
N GLY A 129 12.19 1.07 -5.65
CA GLY A 129 13.03 0.79 -4.48
C GLY A 129 12.29 0.82 -3.16
N PHE A 130 11.35 1.76 -3.00
CA PHE A 130 10.48 1.81 -1.82
C PHE A 130 9.68 0.52 -1.64
N TYR A 131 9.00 0.05 -2.69
CA TYR A 131 8.19 -1.17 -2.60
C TYR A 131 9.02 -2.43 -2.46
N LEU A 132 10.19 -2.50 -3.11
CA LEU A 132 11.14 -3.59 -2.93
C LEU A 132 11.65 -3.67 -1.48
N LEU A 133 12.02 -2.53 -0.90
CA LEU A 133 12.48 -2.45 0.48
C LEU A 133 11.36 -2.82 1.46
N LEU A 134 10.14 -2.30 1.24
CA LEU A 134 8.97 -2.65 2.03
C LEU A 134 8.70 -4.17 1.97
N ALA A 135 8.63 -4.73 0.75
CA ALA A 135 8.38 -6.16 0.54
C ALA A 135 9.47 -7.03 1.18
N PHE A 136 10.75 -6.64 1.08
CA PHE A 136 11.86 -7.32 1.72
C PHE A 136 11.71 -7.37 3.25
N LEU A 137 11.37 -6.23 3.86
CA LEU A 137 11.16 -6.15 5.31
C LEU A 137 9.99 -7.03 5.76
N LEU A 138 8.88 -7.02 5.01
CA LEU A 138 7.71 -7.86 5.30
C LEU A 138 8.00 -9.34 5.10
N ALA A 139 8.65 -9.71 3.98
CA ALA A 139 9.04 -11.08 3.67
C ALA A 139 9.92 -11.68 4.78
N ARG A 140 10.92 -10.92 5.23
CA ARG A 140 11.80 -11.34 6.32
C ARG A 140 11.01 -11.72 7.58
N GLU A 141 10.07 -10.89 8.00
CA GLU A 141 9.28 -11.14 9.22
C GLU A 141 8.32 -12.33 9.05
N ILE A 142 7.65 -12.42 7.89
CA ILE A 142 6.68 -13.46 7.58
C ILE A 142 7.34 -14.84 7.42
N ILE A 143 8.46 -14.92 6.68
CA ILE A 143 9.19 -16.17 6.45
C ILE A 143 9.80 -16.70 7.76
N GLN A 144 10.46 -15.82 8.55
CA GLN A 144 11.06 -16.21 9.81
C GLN A 144 10.05 -16.67 10.86
N SER A 145 8.79 -16.21 10.78
CA SER A 145 7.70 -16.64 11.66
C SER A 145 6.92 -17.83 11.11
N ARG A 146 7.24 -18.33 9.90
CA ARG A 146 6.48 -19.35 9.17
C ARG A 146 5.00 -18.99 9.02
N ASN A 147 4.70 -17.70 8.89
CA ASN A 147 3.33 -17.22 8.77
C ASN A 147 2.80 -17.40 7.34
N ARG A 148 1.49 -17.65 7.20
CA ARG A 148 0.84 -17.93 5.91
C ARG A 148 0.49 -16.68 5.09
N ASN A 149 0.80 -15.47 5.58
CA ASN A 149 0.46 -14.21 4.90
C ASN A 149 1.49 -13.78 3.84
N LEU A 150 2.29 -14.70 3.31
CA LEU A 150 3.23 -14.42 2.22
C LEU A 150 2.55 -13.82 0.95
N PRO A 151 1.29 -14.16 0.60
CA PRO A 151 0.59 -13.49 -0.50
C PRO A 151 0.51 -11.96 -0.39
N VAL A 152 0.52 -11.41 0.83
CA VAL A 152 0.55 -9.94 1.03
C VAL A 152 1.85 -9.34 0.50
N VAL A 153 2.98 -10.03 0.67
CA VAL A 153 4.27 -9.60 0.09
C VAL A 153 4.21 -9.59 -1.43
N ALA A 154 3.62 -10.63 -2.03
CA ALA A 154 3.44 -10.71 -3.48
C ALA A 154 2.59 -9.52 -4.00
N ILE A 155 1.51 -9.18 -3.31
CA ILE A 155 0.66 -8.02 -3.68
C ILE A 155 1.46 -6.71 -3.60
N VAL A 156 2.27 -6.51 -2.55
CA VAL A 156 3.13 -5.32 -2.42
C VAL A 156 4.16 -5.24 -3.54
N LEU A 157 4.78 -6.37 -3.92
CA LEU A 157 5.71 -6.44 -5.06
C LEU A 157 5.02 -6.13 -6.38
N LEU A 158 3.86 -6.73 -6.64
CA LEU A 158 3.08 -6.48 -7.85
C LEU A 158 2.60 -5.02 -7.92
N PHE A 159 2.23 -4.44 -6.78
CA PHE A 159 1.85 -3.03 -6.71
C PHE A 159 3.03 -2.11 -7.02
N GLY A 160 4.22 -2.41 -6.52
CA GLY A 160 5.45 -1.71 -6.87
C GLY A 160 5.80 -1.85 -8.37
N ALA A 161 5.66 -3.07 -8.93
CA ALA A 161 5.87 -3.31 -10.36
C ALA A 161 4.87 -2.52 -11.23
N ALA A 162 3.61 -2.45 -10.82
CA ALA A 162 2.60 -1.61 -11.48
C ALA A 162 2.97 -0.12 -11.43
N GLY A 163 3.52 0.37 -10.31
CA GLY A 163 4.02 1.74 -10.18
C GLY A 163 5.22 2.03 -11.09
N ILE A 164 6.15 1.09 -11.21
CA ILE A 164 7.26 1.19 -12.16
C ILE A 164 6.74 1.26 -13.60
N LEU A 165 5.78 0.39 -13.93
CA LEU A 165 5.17 0.37 -15.26
C LEU A 165 4.47 1.70 -15.57
N ASP A 166 3.71 2.26 -14.63
CA ASP A 166 3.04 3.56 -14.78
C ASP A 166 4.06 4.71 -14.97
N ARG A 167 5.22 4.67 -14.29
CA ARG A 167 6.32 5.63 -14.51
C ARG A 167 6.91 5.52 -15.92
N LEU A 168 7.10 4.29 -16.43
CA LEU A 168 7.59 4.06 -17.80
C LEU A 168 6.59 4.55 -18.85
N GLU A 169 5.30 4.40 -18.59
CA GLU A 169 4.21 4.95 -19.42
C GLU A 169 4.21 6.48 -19.39
N MET A 170 4.36 7.10 -18.22
CA MET A 170 4.47 8.56 -18.09
C MET A 170 5.71 9.12 -18.81
N ALA A 171 6.82 8.41 -18.76
CA ALA A 171 8.06 8.77 -19.47
C ALA A 171 7.99 8.54 -21.00
N GLY A 172 6.84 8.11 -21.53
CA GLY A 172 6.68 7.82 -22.96
C GLY A 172 7.41 6.58 -23.46
N SER A 173 7.98 5.77 -22.56
CA SER A 173 8.71 4.55 -22.93
C SER A 173 7.78 3.39 -23.29
N LEU A 174 6.53 3.45 -22.86
CA LEU A 174 5.49 2.45 -23.12
C LEU A 174 4.14 3.16 -23.35
N ASP A 175 3.37 2.65 -24.30
CA ASP A 175 2.01 3.15 -24.60
C ASP A 175 0.99 2.04 -24.29
N SER A 176 0.72 1.80 -23.01
CA SER A 176 -0.17 0.70 -22.62
C SER A 176 -1.25 1.07 -21.62
N SER A 177 -1.08 2.10 -20.82
CA SER A 177 -1.93 2.47 -19.67
C SER A 177 -2.22 1.30 -18.70
N LEU A 178 -1.38 0.26 -18.72
CA LEU A 178 -1.53 -0.94 -17.91
C LEU A 178 -1.09 -0.71 -16.46
N GLY A 179 -0.10 0.17 -16.22
CA GLY A 179 0.50 0.40 -14.91
C GLY A 179 -0.53 0.85 -13.88
N TRP A 180 -1.24 1.96 -14.16
CA TRP A 180 -2.24 2.46 -13.22
C TRP A 180 -3.46 1.54 -13.07
N ARG A 181 -3.90 0.87 -14.17
CA ARG A 181 -5.00 -0.10 -14.10
C ARG A 181 -4.65 -1.30 -13.23
N ALA A 182 -3.43 -1.83 -13.40
CA ALA A 182 -2.92 -2.91 -12.56
C ALA A 182 -2.83 -2.48 -11.10
N GLY A 183 -2.29 -1.29 -10.83
CA GLY A 183 -2.23 -0.72 -9.47
C GLY A 183 -3.62 -0.62 -8.83
N LEU A 184 -4.59 -0.05 -9.53
CA LEU A 184 -5.97 0.08 -9.05
C LEU A 184 -6.62 -1.29 -8.82
N SER A 185 -6.43 -2.23 -9.74
CA SER A 185 -6.92 -3.61 -9.60
C SER A 185 -6.37 -4.29 -8.35
N LEU A 186 -5.08 -4.12 -8.07
CA LEU A 186 -4.45 -4.67 -6.87
C LEU A 186 -4.98 -4.05 -5.58
N VAL A 187 -5.29 -2.74 -5.59
CA VAL A 187 -5.93 -2.07 -4.44
C VAL A 187 -7.33 -2.63 -4.18
N VAL A 188 -8.16 -2.75 -5.22
CA VAL A 188 -9.51 -3.33 -5.12
C VAL A 188 -9.44 -4.76 -4.59
N LEU A 189 -8.53 -5.58 -5.14
CA LEU A 189 -8.33 -6.94 -4.68
C LEU A 189 -7.84 -7.01 -3.23
N LEU A 190 -6.93 -6.12 -2.84
CA LEU A 190 -6.43 -6.04 -1.46
C LEU A 190 -7.56 -5.66 -0.48
N ILE A 191 -8.40 -4.70 -0.85
CA ILE A 191 -9.59 -4.31 -0.05
C ILE A 191 -10.55 -5.49 0.08
N ALA A 192 -10.82 -6.22 -1.00
CA ALA A 192 -11.70 -7.39 -0.97
C ALA A 192 -11.15 -8.50 -0.05
N ILE A 193 -9.86 -8.84 -0.18
CA ILE A 193 -9.22 -9.90 0.62
C ILE A 193 -9.12 -9.51 2.10
N ILE A 194 -8.65 -8.28 2.38
CA ILE A 194 -8.43 -7.83 3.77
C ILE A 194 -9.76 -7.50 4.43
N GLY A 195 -10.65 -6.78 3.75
CA GLY A 195 -11.98 -6.43 4.24
C GLY A 195 -12.80 -7.67 4.56
N GLY A 196 -12.78 -8.68 3.68
CA GLY A 196 -13.44 -9.96 3.90
C GLY A 196 -12.96 -10.73 5.14
N ARG A 197 -11.75 -10.44 5.64
CA ARG A 197 -11.21 -11.03 6.88
C ARG A 197 -11.43 -10.15 8.11
N ILE A 198 -11.22 -8.85 7.96
CA ILE A 198 -11.24 -7.90 9.07
C ILE A 198 -12.68 -7.64 9.54
N ILE A 199 -13.59 -7.34 8.62
CA ILE A 199 -14.97 -6.98 8.94
C ILE A 199 -15.64 -8.08 9.77
N PRO A 200 -15.68 -9.36 9.34
CA PRO A 200 -16.29 -10.41 10.15
C PRO A 200 -15.59 -10.63 11.48
N SER A 201 -14.27 -10.45 11.53
CA SER A 201 -13.50 -10.62 12.77
C SER A 201 -13.84 -9.55 13.81
N PHE A 202 -13.87 -8.27 13.42
CA PHE A 202 -14.24 -7.17 14.31
C PHE A 202 -15.70 -7.25 14.72
N THR A 203 -16.62 -7.54 13.78
CA THR A 203 -18.05 -7.74 14.08
C THR A 203 -18.25 -8.85 15.12
N ARG A 204 -17.53 -9.97 14.97
CA ARG A 204 -17.59 -11.08 15.94
C ARG A 204 -17.08 -10.65 17.32
N ASN A 205 -15.94 -9.95 17.37
CA ASN A 205 -15.39 -9.46 18.62
C ASN A 205 -16.36 -8.52 19.34
N TRP A 206 -17.01 -7.64 18.58
CA TRP A 206 -18.02 -6.74 19.13
C TRP A 206 -19.27 -7.49 19.61
N LEU A 207 -19.85 -8.39 18.80
CA LEU A 207 -20.99 -9.21 19.19
C LEU A 207 -20.68 -10.05 20.46
N SER A 208 -19.47 -10.60 20.53
CA SER A 208 -19.03 -11.32 21.74
C SER A 208 -18.95 -10.41 22.97
N SER A 209 -18.53 -9.15 22.80
CA SER A 209 -18.41 -8.19 23.91
C SER A 209 -19.76 -7.76 24.47
N ILE A 210 -20.82 -7.76 23.66
CA ILE A 210 -22.21 -7.46 24.09
C ILE A 210 -23.05 -8.71 24.43
N GLY A 211 -22.40 -9.89 24.49
CA GLY A 211 -23.08 -11.14 24.84
C GLY A 211 -23.90 -11.82 23.74
N ALA A 212 -23.93 -11.25 22.52
CA ALA A 212 -24.71 -11.76 21.39
C ALA A 212 -24.01 -12.90 20.64
N ARG A 213 -23.53 -13.93 21.36
CA ARG A 213 -22.70 -15.03 20.80
C ARG A 213 -23.46 -15.91 19.81
N GLU A 214 -24.75 -16.02 19.91
CA GLU A 214 -25.59 -16.85 19.01
C GLU A 214 -25.63 -16.34 17.57
N ARG A 215 -25.30 -15.06 17.35
CA ARG A 215 -25.28 -14.43 16.03
C ARG A 215 -23.91 -14.46 15.35
N LEU A 216 -22.93 -15.17 15.92
CA LEU A 216 -21.60 -15.23 15.36
C LEU A 216 -21.59 -16.07 14.07
N SER A 217 -21.26 -15.42 12.95
CA SER A 217 -21.06 -16.11 11.68
C SER A 217 -19.80 -16.96 11.70
N THR A 218 -19.90 -18.18 11.17
CA THR A 218 -18.75 -19.04 10.91
C THR A 218 -17.99 -18.55 9.68
N GLN A 219 -16.67 -18.61 9.71
CA GLN A 219 -15.77 -18.12 8.66
C GLN A 219 -15.11 -19.19 7.82
N PRO A 220 -14.48 -18.75 6.70
CA PRO A 220 -15.06 -17.99 5.59
C PRO A 220 -16.00 -18.93 4.82
N ARG A 221 -17.11 -18.41 4.33
CA ARG A 221 -18.06 -19.17 3.53
C ARG A 221 -17.52 -19.37 2.11
N THR A 222 -17.99 -20.38 1.42
CA THR A 222 -17.70 -20.63 -0.01
C THR A 222 -18.03 -19.39 -0.84
N LEU A 223 -19.10 -18.66 -0.48
CA LEU A 223 -19.52 -17.42 -1.12
C LEU A 223 -18.41 -16.35 -1.13
N ASP A 224 -17.69 -16.17 0.00
CA ASP A 224 -16.60 -15.17 0.09
C ASP A 224 -15.48 -15.49 -0.90
N LYS A 225 -15.14 -16.76 -1.06
CA LYS A 225 -14.13 -17.21 -2.02
C LYS A 225 -14.60 -17.01 -3.47
N VAL A 226 -15.88 -17.27 -3.74
CA VAL A 226 -16.48 -17.06 -5.08
C VAL A 226 -16.47 -15.57 -5.43
N ILE A 227 -16.87 -14.69 -4.50
CA ILE A 227 -16.86 -13.25 -4.71
C ILE A 227 -15.44 -12.75 -5.00
N ILE A 228 -14.43 -13.17 -4.22
CA ILE A 228 -13.04 -12.78 -4.46
C ILE A 228 -12.56 -13.29 -5.84
N ALA A 229 -12.90 -14.52 -6.20
CA ALA A 229 -12.53 -15.09 -7.50
C ALA A 229 -13.19 -14.34 -8.67
N LEU A 230 -14.47 -14.01 -8.56
CA LEU A 230 -15.19 -13.22 -9.57
C LEU A 230 -14.62 -11.81 -9.68
N THR A 231 -14.31 -11.16 -8.54
CA THR A 231 -13.65 -9.85 -8.53
C THR A 231 -12.30 -9.92 -9.24
N ALA A 232 -11.48 -10.92 -8.94
CA ALA A 232 -10.19 -11.10 -9.60
C ALA A 232 -10.36 -11.35 -11.12
N ALA A 233 -11.32 -12.17 -11.54
CA ALA A 233 -11.61 -12.43 -12.94
C ALA A 233 -12.07 -11.17 -13.67
N ALA A 234 -12.96 -10.37 -13.08
CA ALA A 234 -13.43 -9.10 -13.66
C ALA A 234 -12.27 -8.10 -13.82
N LEU A 235 -11.40 -7.99 -12.81
CA LEU A 235 -10.24 -7.11 -12.87
C LEU A 235 -9.23 -7.57 -13.93
N LEU A 236 -9.00 -8.87 -14.08
CA LEU A 236 -8.15 -9.42 -15.15
C LEU A 236 -8.75 -9.18 -16.54
N ALA A 237 -10.07 -9.32 -16.71
CA ALA A 237 -10.76 -8.99 -17.95
C ALA A 237 -10.60 -7.50 -18.29
N TRP A 238 -10.74 -6.62 -17.31
CA TRP A 238 -10.52 -5.17 -17.51
C TRP A 238 -9.08 -4.83 -17.87
N LEU A 239 -8.11 -5.53 -17.30
CA LEU A 239 -6.70 -5.34 -17.63
C LEU A 239 -6.39 -5.77 -19.07
N SER A 240 -6.95 -6.89 -19.53
CA SER A 240 -6.67 -7.45 -20.85
C SER A 240 -7.45 -6.76 -21.98
N ALA A 241 -8.66 -6.26 -21.71
CA ALA A 241 -9.55 -5.67 -22.70
C ALA A 241 -10.36 -4.49 -22.13
N PRO A 242 -9.70 -3.35 -21.83
CA PRO A 242 -10.31 -2.24 -21.08
C PRO A 242 -11.50 -1.57 -21.77
N PHE A 243 -11.61 -1.69 -23.07
CA PHE A 243 -12.68 -1.09 -23.89
C PHE A 243 -13.63 -2.11 -24.49
N SER A 244 -13.60 -3.36 -24.04
CA SER A 244 -14.55 -4.38 -24.49
C SER A 244 -15.85 -4.34 -23.68
N LEU A 245 -16.95 -4.85 -24.25
CA LEU A 245 -18.21 -5.02 -23.56
C LEU A 245 -18.09 -5.88 -22.29
N LEU A 246 -17.12 -6.81 -22.26
CA LEU A 246 -16.84 -7.67 -21.10
C LEU A 246 -16.18 -6.92 -19.94
N SER A 247 -15.59 -5.75 -20.17
CA SER A 247 -14.99 -4.91 -19.13
C SER A 247 -15.96 -3.85 -18.60
N ALA A 248 -17.14 -3.72 -19.22
CA ALA A 248 -18.17 -2.74 -18.86
C ALA A 248 -19.24 -3.31 -17.89
N VAL A 249 -19.16 -4.61 -17.56
CA VAL A 249 -20.00 -5.31 -16.58
C VAL A 249 -19.26 -5.46 -15.26
#